data_7b57b933374106112a69344324430724
#
_entry.id   7b57b933374106112a69344324430724
#
_cell.length_a   1.000
_cell.length_b   1.000
_cell.length_c   1.000
_cell.angle_alpha   90.00
_cell.angle_beta   90.00
_cell.angle_gamma   90.00
#
_symmetry.space_group_name_H-M   'P 1'
#
loop_
_entity.id
_entity.type
_entity.pdbx_description
1 polymer ?
#
loop_
_entity_poly.entity_id
_entity_poly.type
_entity_poly.pdbx_seq_one_letter_code
_entity_poly.pdbx_strand_id
1 'polypeptide(L)'
;MAFQPTEHPVLALPSQERMREFKKRGKKGLDELVEIFKKREELIQLERNDPFRYGFEPPNWGDADELWADASELLIQGGNRAGKSEYAAKKVIRMLTGKKNAKVWVLGMTAQSSIRDQQPLIYKYIPEEWKNLRKTKVQNVSYSQKNGFTENTFVFPNGSQCWFMNYSQEMRVIEGGEVDLIWADELVPLQWIQTLRYRLITRSGKLLVTFTPVDGYTPTVKEYINGMKILETKESPLLPDSVNVPGCEIGHMPYVAEGRKASSKIIWFFTSMNPYNPITEMEKTLKGETSIQIKLRAYGFAQNLTGNQFPKFCHVHLLAPED
;
A
#
# COMPACT_ATOMS: atom_id res chain seq x y z
N MET A 1 -4.62 -26.12 -0.53
CA MET A 1 -3.22 -25.94 -0.96
C MET A 1 -2.49 -25.20 0.14
N ALA A 2 -1.28 -25.61 0.52
CA ALA A 2 -0.52 -24.85 1.51
C ALA A 2 -0.18 -23.46 0.94
N PHE A 3 -0.42 -22.42 1.72
CA PHE A 3 -0.04 -21.05 1.39
C PHE A 3 1.45 -21.00 1.06
N GLN A 4 1.77 -20.62 -0.17
CA GLN A 4 3.15 -20.29 -0.53
C GLN A 4 3.29 -18.77 -0.51
N PRO A 5 4.14 -18.21 0.36
CA PRO A 5 4.40 -16.77 0.35
C PRO A 5 4.92 -16.37 -1.03
N THR A 6 4.53 -15.19 -1.47
CA THR A 6 5.06 -14.63 -2.71
C THR A 6 6.56 -14.43 -2.55
N GLU A 7 7.36 -15.34 -3.12
CA GLU A 7 8.81 -15.22 -3.07
C GLU A 7 9.27 -14.14 -4.04
N HIS A 8 10.12 -13.25 -3.54
CA HIS A 8 10.80 -12.28 -4.40
C HIS A 8 11.79 -13.04 -5.30
N PRO A 9 11.67 -12.98 -6.63
CA PRO A 9 12.47 -13.82 -7.54
C PRO A 9 13.97 -13.63 -7.35
N VAL A 10 14.40 -12.44 -6.92
CA VAL A 10 15.82 -12.11 -6.68
C VAL A 10 16.28 -12.55 -5.29
N LEU A 11 15.38 -12.60 -4.30
CA LEU A 11 15.71 -13.02 -2.93
C LEU A 11 15.62 -14.54 -2.77
N ALA A 12 14.82 -15.22 -3.59
CA ALA A 12 14.71 -16.67 -3.56
C ALA A 12 16.05 -17.32 -3.87
N LEU A 13 16.56 -18.10 -2.91
CA LEU A 13 17.72 -18.96 -3.14
C LEU A 13 17.25 -20.27 -3.79
N PRO A 14 18.10 -20.91 -4.63
CA PRO A 14 17.77 -22.24 -5.12
C PRO A 14 17.46 -23.18 -3.95
N SER A 15 16.40 -23.98 -4.05
CA SER A 15 16.03 -24.95 -3.03
C SER A 15 17.19 -25.88 -2.70
N GLN A 16 17.20 -26.43 -1.50
CA GLN A 16 18.25 -27.39 -1.10
C GLN A 16 18.34 -28.60 -2.06
N GLU A 17 17.20 -29.03 -2.59
CA GLU A 17 17.12 -30.09 -3.57
C GLU A 17 17.80 -29.68 -4.88
N ARG A 18 17.49 -28.52 -5.42
CA ARG A 18 18.12 -27.96 -6.62
C ARG A 18 19.62 -27.73 -6.42
N MET A 19 20.02 -27.29 -5.23
CA MET A 19 21.46 -27.18 -4.88
C MET A 19 22.16 -28.54 -4.88
N ARG A 20 21.48 -29.61 -4.42
CA ARG A 20 22.05 -31.00 -4.45
C ARG A 20 22.17 -31.52 -5.90
N GLU A 21 21.19 -31.19 -6.77
CA GLU A 21 21.25 -31.53 -8.18
C GLU A 21 22.43 -30.85 -8.90
N PHE A 22 22.65 -29.56 -8.68
CA PHE A 22 23.84 -28.87 -9.22
C PHE A 22 25.12 -29.51 -8.78
N LYS A 23 25.25 -29.88 -7.49
CA LYS A 23 26.43 -30.58 -6.96
C LYS A 23 26.65 -31.95 -7.62
N LYS A 24 25.60 -32.74 -7.88
CA LYS A 24 25.67 -34.04 -8.57
C LYS A 24 26.18 -33.93 -10.00
N ARG A 25 25.96 -32.79 -10.67
CA ARG A 25 26.39 -32.55 -12.05
C ARG A 25 27.87 -32.12 -12.16
N GLY A 26 28.60 -32.08 -11.03
CA GLY A 26 30.03 -31.75 -10.96
C GLY A 26 30.33 -30.33 -11.46
N LYS A 27 31.46 -30.18 -12.16
CA LYS A 27 31.93 -28.85 -12.63
C LYS A 27 30.88 -28.07 -13.40
N LYS A 28 30.18 -28.72 -14.34
CA LYS A 28 29.12 -28.07 -15.15
C LYS A 28 27.97 -27.52 -14.27
N GLY A 29 27.56 -28.27 -13.27
CA GLY A 29 26.53 -27.81 -12.33
C GLY A 29 26.98 -26.63 -11.45
N LEU A 30 28.27 -26.66 -11.05
CA LEU A 30 28.83 -25.51 -10.30
C LEU A 30 28.93 -24.24 -11.17
N ASP A 31 29.35 -24.36 -12.42
CA ASP A 31 29.41 -23.21 -13.34
C ASP A 31 28.03 -22.61 -13.56
N GLU A 32 26.98 -23.43 -13.76
CA GLU A 32 25.61 -22.96 -13.87
C GLU A 32 25.12 -22.26 -12.59
N LEU A 33 25.49 -22.79 -11.43
CA LEU A 33 25.15 -22.17 -10.15
C LEU A 33 25.82 -20.80 -9.98
N VAL A 34 27.08 -20.69 -10.36
CA VAL A 34 27.80 -19.40 -10.37
C VAL A 34 27.10 -18.38 -11.26
N GLU A 35 26.67 -18.79 -12.46
CA GLU A 35 25.92 -17.90 -13.37
C GLU A 35 24.58 -17.45 -12.76
N ILE A 36 23.87 -18.34 -12.07
CA ILE A 36 22.62 -17.96 -11.35
C ILE A 36 22.91 -16.90 -10.29
N PHE A 37 23.96 -17.08 -9.48
CA PHE A 37 24.32 -16.10 -8.45
C PHE A 37 24.79 -14.78 -9.04
N LYS A 38 25.54 -14.77 -10.14
CA LYS A 38 25.92 -13.53 -10.85
C LYS A 38 24.72 -12.76 -11.34
N LYS A 39 23.80 -13.43 -12.06
CA LYS A 39 22.55 -12.82 -12.52
C LYS A 39 21.71 -12.27 -11.38
N ARG A 40 21.66 -13.00 -10.27
CA ARG A 40 20.97 -12.55 -9.06
C ARG A 40 21.60 -11.25 -8.52
N GLU A 41 22.92 -11.20 -8.40
CA GLU A 41 23.62 -10.00 -7.93
C GLU A 41 23.40 -8.82 -8.88
N GLU A 42 23.46 -9.03 -10.19
CA GLU A 42 23.15 -8.00 -11.19
C GLU A 42 21.74 -7.45 -11.01
N LEU A 43 20.73 -8.30 -10.82
CA LEU A 43 19.34 -7.89 -10.59
C LEU A 43 19.20 -7.11 -9.26
N ILE A 44 19.89 -7.52 -8.20
CA ILE A 44 19.91 -6.78 -6.91
C ILE A 44 20.51 -5.39 -7.12
N GLN A 45 21.57 -5.27 -7.89
CA GLN A 45 22.20 -3.97 -8.17
C GLN A 45 21.31 -3.08 -9.04
N LEU A 46 20.65 -3.66 -10.06
CA LEU A 46 19.66 -2.94 -10.87
C LEU A 46 18.49 -2.43 -10.02
N GLU A 47 17.93 -3.27 -9.16
CA GLU A 47 16.84 -2.87 -8.27
C GLU A 47 17.25 -1.77 -7.28
N ARG A 48 18.48 -1.83 -6.75
CA ARG A 48 19.01 -0.80 -5.86
C ARG A 48 19.23 0.54 -6.57
N ASN A 49 19.76 0.49 -7.80
CA ASN A 49 20.12 1.69 -8.55
C ASN A 49 18.90 2.36 -9.20
N ASP A 50 17.96 1.58 -9.68
CA ASP A 50 16.73 2.09 -10.30
C ASP A 50 15.52 1.24 -9.87
N PRO A 51 15.04 1.44 -8.64
CA PRO A 51 13.88 0.70 -8.11
C PRO A 51 12.59 1.03 -8.86
N PHE A 52 12.53 2.14 -9.58
CA PHE A 52 11.38 2.52 -10.39
C PHE A 52 11.18 1.57 -11.58
N ARG A 53 12.26 1.23 -12.30
CA ARG A 53 12.21 0.37 -13.50
C ARG A 53 12.38 -1.11 -13.17
N TYR A 54 13.23 -1.43 -12.20
CA TYR A 54 13.67 -2.82 -11.93
C TYR A 54 13.21 -3.34 -10.57
N GLY A 55 12.61 -2.50 -9.71
CA GLY A 55 12.12 -2.93 -8.42
C GLY A 55 10.99 -3.95 -8.56
N PHE A 56 11.06 -5.01 -7.76
CA PHE A 56 10.05 -6.06 -7.74
C PHE A 56 8.67 -5.50 -7.36
N GLU A 57 7.66 -5.94 -8.08
CA GLU A 57 6.26 -5.63 -7.83
C GLU A 57 5.53 -6.91 -7.41
N PRO A 58 5.07 -6.99 -6.16
CA PRO A 58 4.27 -8.13 -5.70
C PRO A 58 2.97 -8.26 -6.51
N PRO A 59 2.41 -9.46 -6.68
CA PRO A 59 1.16 -9.70 -7.44
C PRO A 59 -0.01 -8.81 -7.01
N ASN A 60 -0.16 -8.54 -5.72
CA ASN A 60 -1.21 -7.65 -5.20
C ASN A 60 -1.09 -6.19 -5.71
N TRP A 61 0.08 -5.78 -6.21
CA TRP A 61 0.22 -4.48 -6.90
C TRP A 61 -0.40 -4.52 -8.29
N GLY A 62 -0.26 -5.64 -9.01
CA GLY A 62 -0.95 -5.88 -10.28
C GLY A 62 -2.46 -5.86 -10.11
N ASP A 63 -2.97 -6.59 -9.10
CA ASP A 63 -4.40 -6.61 -8.77
C ASP A 63 -4.92 -5.19 -8.47
N ALA A 64 -4.14 -4.38 -7.72
CA ALA A 64 -4.48 -2.99 -7.43
C ALA A 64 -4.45 -2.11 -8.69
N ASP A 65 -3.54 -2.35 -9.63
CA ASP A 65 -3.44 -1.62 -10.89
C ASP A 65 -4.64 -1.91 -11.80
N GLU A 66 -5.11 -3.15 -11.85
CA GLU A 66 -6.31 -3.55 -12.59
C GLU A 66 -7.56 -2.85 -12.02
N LEU A 67 -7.73 -2.88 -10.71
CA LEU A 67 -8.83 -2.17 -10.04
C LEU A 67 -8.76 -0.65 -10.26
N TRP A 68 -7.55 -0.11 -10.30
CA TRP A 68 -7.30 1.32 -10.52
C TRP A 68 -7.68 1.78 -11.92
N ALA A 69 -7.63 0.89 -12.92
CA ALA A 69 -7.95 1.24 -14.30
C ALA A 69 -9.37 1.81 -14.41
N ASP A 70 -10.35 1.17 -13.77
CA ASP A 70 -11.77 1.52 -13.83
C ASP A 70 -12.27 2.39 -12.67
N ALA A 71 -11.48 2.51 -11.59
CA ALA A 71 -11.85 3.28 -10.42
C ALA A 71 -11.35 4.72 -10.48
N SER A 72 -12.17 5.68 -10.06
CA SER A 72 -11.73 7.05 -9.77
C SER A 72 -11.16 7.18 -8.35
N GLU A 73 -11.49 6.24 -7.47
CA GLU A 73 -11.06 6.21 -6.08
C GLU A 73 -10.68 4.79 -5.69
N LEU A 74 -9.44 4.61 -5.25
CA LEU A 74 -8.92 3.34 -4.75
C LEU A 74 -8.51 3.48 -3.29
N LEU A 75 -9.12 2.68 -2.43
CA LEU A 75 -8.68 2.51 -1.06
C LEU A 75 -7.80 1.26 -0.96
N ILE A 76 -6.57 1.42 -0.52
CA ILE A 76 -5.70 0.33 -0.12
C ILE A 76 -5.67 0.28 1.41
N GLN A 77 -6.49 -0.57 1.95
CA GLN A 77 -6.46 -0.91 3.36
C GLN A 77 -5.48 -2.07 3.58
N GLY A 78 -4.79 -2.13 4.69
CA GLY A 78 -3.88 -3.26 4.82
C GLY A 78 -3.13 -3.27 6.14
N GLY A 79 -2.51 -4.41 6.41
CA GLY A 79 -1.71 -4.62 7.59
C GLY A 79 -0.45 -3.74 7.64
N ASN A 80 0.20 -3.77 8.80
CA ASN A 80 1.48 -3.10 8.96
C ASN A 80 2.53 -3.75 8.04
N ARG A 81 3.40 -2.93 7.45
CA ARG A 81 4.46 -3.40 6.53
C ARG A 81 3.94 -4.17 5.30
N ALA A 82 2.69 -4.01 4.91
CA ALA A 82 2.09 -4.68 3.75
C ALA A 82 2.48 -4.07 2.38
N GLY A 83 3.30 -3.01 2.36
CA GLY A 83 3.77 -2.39 1.11
C GLY A 83 2.86 -1.31 0.52
N LYS A 84 1.83 -0.86 1.25
CA LYS A 84 0.87 0.17 0.78
C LYS A 84 1.54 1.47 0.33
N SER A 85 2.37 2.05 1.20
CA SER A 85 3.03 3.33 0.92
C SER A 85 4.09 3.21 -0.19
N GLU A 86 4.75 2.04 -0.31
CA GLU A 86 5.67 1.75 -1.43
C GLU A 86 4.92 1.72 -2.77
N TYR A 87 3.79 1.01 -2.84
CA TYR A 87 2.92 1.01 -4.01
C TYR A 87 2.50 2.43 -4.39
N ALA A 88 2.00 3.19 -3.41
CA ALA A 88 1.51 4.54 -3.65
C ALA A 88 2.61 5.50 -4.13
N ALA A 89 3.81 5.44 -3.53
CA ALA A 89 4.95 6.24 -3.96
C ALA A 89 5.34 5.93 -5.41
N LYS A 90 5.39 4.64 -5.78
CA LYS A 90 5.67 4.23 -7.17
C LYS A 90 4.58 4.70 -8.13
N LYS A 91 3.30 4.67 -7.71
CA LYS A 91 2.16 5.20 -8.49
C LYS A 91 2.26 6.70 -8.72
N VAL A 92 2.64 7.47 -7.70
CA VAL A 92 2.89 8.92 -7.82
C VAL A 92 3.95 9.19 -8.88
N ILE A 93 5.07 8.48 -8.83
CA ILE A 93 6.15 8.67 -9.81
C ILE A 93 5.72 8.23 -11.21
N ARG A 94 4.98 7.12 -11.35
CA ARG A 94 4.41 6.70 -12.65
C ARG A 94 3.51 7.79 -13.26
N MET A 95 2.65 8.42 -12.46
CA MET A 95 1.81 9.53 -12.92
C MET A 95 2.67 10.72 -13.39
N LEU A 96 3.64 11.13 -12.58
CA LEU A 96 4.49 12.30 -12.86
C LEU A 96 5.42 12.10 -14.05
N THR A 97 5.90 10.88 -14.28
CA THR A 97 6.78 10.57 -15.41
C THR A 97 6.00 10.28 -16.70
N GLY A 98 4.84 9.67 -16.59
CA GLY A 98 4.02 9.24 -17.72
C GLY A 98 3.15 10.32 -18.35
N LYS A 99 2.78 11.37 -17.61
CA LYS A 99 1.91 12.45 -18.08
C LYS A 99 2.63 13.80 -18.01
N LYS A 100 2.68 14.54 -19.13
CA LYS A 100 3.23 15.91 -19.14
C LYS A 100 2.33 16.85 -18.31
N ASN A 101 2.96 17.77 -17.56
CA ASN A 101 2.28 18.75 -16.72
C ASN A 101 1.30 18.10 -15.73
N ALA A 102 1.58 16.88 -15.28
CA ALA A 102 0.81 16.24 -14.25
C ALA A 102 0.95 16.99 -12.93
N LYS A 103 -0.16 17.12 -12.22
CA LYS A 103 -0.22 17.73 -10.90
C LYS A 103 -0.61 16.67 -9.88
N VAL A 104 0.23 16.47 -8.88
CA VAL A 104 0.01 15.45 -7.85
C VAL A 104 0.10 16.06 -6.48
N TRP A 105 -0.84 15.72 -5.62
CA TRP A 105 -0.81 16.03 -4.18
C TRP A 105 -0.55 14.77 -3.38
N VAL A 106 0.35 14.88 -2.42
CA VAL A 106 0.66 13.82 -1.44
C VAL A 106 0.36 14.37 -0.07
N LEU A 107 -0.57 13.73 0.63
CA LEU A 107 -1.04 14.18 1.93
C LEU A 107 -0.67 13.14 3.00
N GLY A 108 -0.25 13.62 4.16
CA GLY A 108 0.08 12.80 5.33
C GLY A 108 -0.39 13.46 6.63
N MET A 109 -0.14 12.79 7.75
CA MET A 109 -0.58 13.29 9.07
C MET A 109 0.06 14.62 9.44
N THR A 110 1.38 14.71 9.33
CA THR A 110 2.17 15.90 9.69
C THR A 110 3.30 16.11 8.69
N ALA A 111 3.86 17.31 8.62
CA ALA A 111 5.03 17.60 7.81
C ALA A 111 6.23 16.73 8.21
N GLN A 112 6.44 16.51 9.52
CA GLN A 112 7.54 15.69 10.01
C GLN A 112 7.39 14.22 9.62
N SER A 113 6.18 13.63 9.72
CA SER A 113 5.95 12.26 9.27
C SER A 113 6.11 12.12 7.76
N SER A 114 5.70 13.12 6.98
CA SER A 114 5.92 13.13 5.54
C SER A 114 7.42 13.14 5.19
N ILE A 115 8.22 14.01 5.83
CA ILE A 115 9.67 14.07 5.61
C ILE A 115 10.36 12.77 6.03
N ARG A 116 9.90 12.12 7.10
CA ARG A 116 10.49 10.87 7.59
C ARG A 116 10.11 9.66 6.75
N ASP A 117 8.86 9.56 6.30
CA ASP A 117 8.28 8.31 5.78
C ASP A 117 7.89 8.40 4.29
N GLN A 118 7.15 9.43 3.84
CA GLN A 118 6.62 9.51 2.47
C GLN A 118 7.63 10.06 1.45
N GLN A 119 8.27 11.18 1.78
CA GLN A 119 9.18 11.84 0.85
C GLN A 119 10.42 11.00 0.49
N PRO A 120 11.04 10.24 1.44
CA PRO A 120 12.10 9.30 1.10
C PRO A 120 11.66 8.20 0.13
N LEU A 121 10.44 7.67 0.29
CA LEU A 121 9.89 6.66 -0.63
C LEU A 121 9.69 7.24 -2.03
N ILE A 122 9.11 8.43 -2.13
CA ILE A 122 8.95 9.10 -3.41
C ILE A 122 10.30 9.38 -4.05
N TYR A 123 11.28 9.92 -3.29
CA TYR A 123 12.64 10.18 -3.79
C TYR A 123 13.33 8.90 -4.26
N LYS A 124 13.15 7.77 -3.57
CA LYS A 124 13.67 6.45 -3.96
C LYS A 124 13.25 6.08 -5.38
N TYR A 125 11.98 6.33 -5.74
CA TYR A 125 11.42 5.97 -7.05
C TYR A 125 11.63 7.01 -8.15
N ILE A 126 12.16 8.19 -7.86
CA ILE A 126 12.51 9.16 -8.94
C ILE A 126 13.60 8.54 -9.82
N PRO A 127 13.44 8.53 -11.15
CA PRO A 127 14.49 8.10 -12.07
C PRO A 127 15.81 8.83 -11.82
N GLU A 128 16.94 8.11 -11.83
CA GLU A 128 18.24 8.66 -11.43
C GLU A 128 18.65 9.86 -12.31
N GLU A 129 18.34 9.81 -13.60
CA GLU A 129 18.57 10.90 -14.54
C GLU A 129 17.80 12.19 -14.18
N TRP A 130 16.72 12.09 -13.39
CA TRP A 130 15.93 13.23 -12.97
C TRP A 130 16.31 13.74 -11.56
N LYS A 131 16.95 12.92 -10.74
CA LYS A 131 17.47 13.33 -9.42
C LYS A 131 18.63 14.33 -9.56
N ASN A 132 19.50 14.11 -10.55
CA ASN A 132 20.76 14.82 -10.73
C ASN A 132 20.64 16.02 -11.69
N LEU A 133 19.43 16.41 -12.07
CA LEU A 133 19.24 17.55 -12.97
C LEU A 133 19.54 18.87 -12.27
N ARG A 134 20.22 19.77 -13.01
CA ARG A 134 20.46 21.12 -12.56
C ARG A 134 19.15 21.85 -12.29
N LYS A 135 19.01 22.45 -11.11
CA LYS A 135 17.87 23.30 -10.77
C LYS A 135 17.75 24.46 -11.75
N THR A 136 16.54 24.65 -12.30
CA THR A 136 16.16 25.78 -13.13
C THR A 136 14.82 26.35 -12.69
N LYS A 137 14.31 27.40 -13.37
CA LYS A 137 12.95 27.91 -13.10
C LYS A 137 11.84 26.91 -13.44
N VAL A 138 12.10 25.93 -14.32
CA VAL A 138 11.10 24.98 -14.84
C VAL A 138 11.29 23.55 -14.31
N GLN A 139 12.37 23.28 -13.61
CA GLN A 139 12.63 21.98 -12.99
C GLN A 139 13.40 22.15 -11.68
N ASN A 140 12.98 21.41 -10.66
CA ASN A 140 13.60 21.45 -9.34
C ASN A 140 13.32 20.14 -8.60
N VAL A 141 14.33 19.28 -8.46
CA VAL A 141 14.28 18.06 -7.64
C VAL A 141 15.34 18.21 -6.53
N SER A 142 15.08 19.14 -5.61
CA SER A 142 16.00 19.41 -4.51
C SER A 142 15.52 18.70 -3.26
N TYR A 143 16.24 17.67 -2.85
CA TYR A 143 15.90 16.80 -1.73
C TYR A 143 17.09 16.63 -0.78
N SER A 144 16.81 16.57 0.51
CA SER A 144 17.76 16.14 1.53
C SER A 144 17.11 15.20 2.53
N GLN A 145 17.86 14.23 3.03
CA GLN A 145 17.33 13.26 4.00
C GLN A 145 16.82 13.92 5.28
N LYS A 146 17.43 15.05 5.68
CA LYS A 146 17.07 15.77 6.92
C LYS A 146 15.80 16.60 6.77
N ASN A 147 15.64 17.29 5.63
CA ASN A 147 14.60 18.30 5.45
C ASN A 147 13.54 17.93 4.39
N GLY A 148 13.69 16.79 3.72
CA GLY A 148 12.81 16.40 2.62
C GLY A 148 13.05 17.27 1.36
N PHE A 149 12.00 17.39 0.55
CA PHE A 149 12.00 18.25 -0.64
C PHE A 149 11.90 19.72 -0.23
N THR A 150 12.71 20.57 -0.88
CA THR A 150 12.70 22.02 -0.66
C THR A 150 11.31 22.58 -0.94
N GLU A 151 10.78 23.40 -0.03
CA GLU A 151 9.45 24.00 -0.13
C GLU A 151 8.29 22.96 -0.21
N ASN A 152 8.53 21.73 0.25
CA ASN A 152 7.58 20.62 0.16
C ASN A 152 7.02 20.38 -1.26
N THR A 153 7.88 20.54 -2.26
CA THR A 153 7.49 20.36 -3.68
C THR A 153 8.69 19.97 -4.55
N PHE A 154 8.40 19.38 -5.69
CA PHE A 154 9.39 19.22 -6.76
C PHE A 154 8.71 19.33 -8.13
N VAL A 155 9.50 19.71 -9.12
CA VAL A 155 9.07 19.85 -10.52
C VAL A 155 10.00 19.06 -11.43
N PHE A 156 9.42 18.23 -12.26
CA PHE A 156 10.11 17.40 -13.24
C PHE A 156 10.35 18.12 -14.58
N PRO A 157 11.29 17.67 -15.42
CA PRO A 157 11.58 18.27 -16.71
C PRO A 157 10.41 18.32 -17.70
N ASN A 158 9.45 17.37 -17.55
CA ASN A 158 8.23 17.32 -18.35
C ASN A 158 7.13 18.28 -17.86
N GLY A 159 7.43 19.16 -16.90
CA GLY A 159 6.52 20.11 -16.29
C GLY A 159 5.63 19.53 -15.20
N SER A 160 5.74 18.24 -14.90
CA SER A 160 4.94 17.62 -13.85
C SER A 160 5.42 18.04 -12.47
N GLN A 161 4.48 18.23 -11.55
CA GLN A 161 4.75 18.77 -10.22
C GLN A 161 4.06 17.99 -9.12
N CYS A 162 4.77 17.81 -8.01
CA CYS A 162 4.27 17.20 -6.78
C CYS A 162 4.30 18.20 -5.62
N TRP A 163 3.27 18.21 -4.81
CA TRP A 163 3.19 18.98 -3.56
C TRP A 163 2.92 18.06 -2.39
N PHE A 164 3.63 18.30 -1.29
CA PHE A 164 3.42 17.61 -0.02
C PHE A 164 2.64 18.50 0.93
N MET A 165 1.52 17.97 1.42
CA MET A 165 0.62 18.63 2.35
C MET A 165 0.34 17.73 3.55
N ASN A 166 -0.27 18.26 4.60
CA ASN A 166 -0.60 17.46 5.78
C ASN A 166 -1.92 17.90 6.41
N TYR A 167 -2.55 16.98 7.12
CA TYR A 167 -3.87 17.20 7.73
C TYR A 167 -3.86 18.12 8.96
N SER A 168 -2.69 18.49 9.47
CA SER A 168 -2.57 19.49 10.52
C SER A 168 -2.65 20.93 10.01
N GLN A 169 -2.61 21.14 8.69
CA GLN A 169 -2.84 22.42 8.06
C GLN A 169 -4.33 22.79 8.05
N GLU A 170 -4.62 24.07 7.87
CA GLU A 170 -6.01 24.48 7.63
C GLU A 170 -6.52 23.93 6.30
N MET A 171 -7.76 23.45 6.28
CA MET A 171 -8.35 22.81 5.10
C MET A 171 -8.41 23.74 3.87
N ARG A 172 -8.40 25.06 4.08
CA ARG A 172 -8.39 26.02 2.96
C ARG A 172 -7.16 25.95 2.05
N VAL A 173 -6.05 25.30 2.48
CA VAL A 173 -4.90 25.09 1.59
C VAL A 173 -5.23 24.17 0.39
N ILE A 174 -6.28 23.36 0.50
CA ILE A 174 -6.76 22.48 -0.57
C ILE A 174 -8.03 22.98 -1.25
N GLU A 175 -8.53 24.16 -0.92
CA GLU A 175 -9.74 24.73 -1.56
C GLU A 175 -9.49 25.25 -2.98
N GLY A 176 -8.24 25.44 -3.36
CA GLY A 176 -7.85 25.85 -4.72
C GLY A 176 -7.14 24.73 -5.49
N GLY A 177 -7.02 24.95 -6.80
CA GLY A 177 -6.24 24.06 -7.68
C GLY A 177 -7.02 22.86 -8.23
N GLU A 178 -6.38 22.20 -9.16
CA GLU A 178 -6.85 21.00 -9.87
C GLU A 178 -5.71 20.02 -10.01
N VAL A 179 -5.95 18.73 -9.82
CA VAL A 179 -4.90 17.72 -9.80
C VAL A 179 -5.29 16.44 -10.53
N ASP A 180 -4.29 15.72 -11.01
CA ASP A 180 -4.42 14.45 -11.71
C ASP A 180 -4.44 13.25 -10.77
N LEU A 181 -3.74 13.36 -9.64
CA LEU A 181 -3.68 12.33 -8.64
C LEU A 181 -3.55 12.96 -7.25
N ILE A 182 -4.29 12.42 -6.31
CA ILE A 182 -4.12 12.67 -4.89
C ILE A 182 -3.76 11.34 -4.22
N TRP A 183 -2.64 11.31 -3.50
CA TRP A 183 -2.34 10.24 -2.57
C TRP A 183 -2.54 10.75 -1.14
N ALA A 184 -3.57 10.26 -0.49
CA ALA A 184 -3.89 10.53 0.91
C ALA A 184 -3.43 9.34 1.75
N ASP A 185 -2.33 9.51 2.49
CA ASP A 185 -1.72 8.46 3.32
C ASP A 185 -2.15 8.61 4.78
N GLU A 186 -2.22 7.49 5.46
CA GLU A 186 -2.76 7.36 6.80
C GLU A 186 -4.25 7.74 6.89
N LEU A 187 -4.81 7.78 8.10
CA LEU A 187 -6.22 8.01 8.29
C LEU A 187 -6.60 9.47 7.99
N VAL A 188 -6.98 9.72 6.74
CA VAL A 188 -7.41 11.05 6.29
C VAL A 188 -8.74 11.46 6.95
N PRO A 189 -8.88 12.70 7.46
CA PRO A 189 -10.14 13.18 8.01
C PRO A 189 -11.24 13.21 6.95
N LEU A 190 -12.46 12.78 7.31
CA LEU A 190 -13.57 12.65 6.35
C LEU A 190 -13.88 13.96 5.58
N GLN A 191 -13.78 15.09 6.25
CA GLN A 191 -13.99 16.40 5.63
C GLN A 191 -12.99 16.69 4.50
N TRP A 192 -11.74 16.26 4.66
CA TRP A 192 -10.71 16.37 3.63
C TRP A 192 -11.06 15.54 2.40
N ILE A 193 -11.49 14.31 2.57
CA ILE A 193 -11.88 13.44 1.45
C ILE A 193 -12.95 14.10 0.58
N GLN A 194 -13.96 14.69 1.20
CA GLN A 194 -15.04 15.37 0.49
C GLN A 194 -14.51 16.53 -0.38
N THR A 195 -13.64 17.36 0.18
CA THR A 195 -13.02 18.47 -0.55
C THR A 195 -12.06 17.99 -1.63
N LEU A 196 -11.23 16.99 -1.35
CA LEU A 196 -10.25 16.44 -2.30
C LEU A 196 -10.92 15.88 -3.56
N ARG A 197 -12.10 15.26 -3.44
CA ARG A 197 -12.85 14.75 -4.59
C ARG A 197 -13.19 15.85 -5.60
N TYR A 198 -13.50 17.07 -5.14
CA TYR A 198 -13.78 18.20 -6.04
C TYR A 198 -12.53 18.66 -6.81
N ARG A 199 -11.33 18.49 -6.25
CA ARG A 199 -10.05 18.89 -6.90
C ARG A 199 -9.68 18.00 -8.08
N LEU A 200 -10.30 16.83 -8.17
CA LEU A 200 -10.04 15.84 -9.22
C LEU A 200 -10.95 15.98 -10.43
N ILE A 201 -12.09 16.67 -10.31
CA ILE A 201 -13.14 16.70 -11.34
C ILE A 201 -12.62 17.27 -12.66
N THR A 202 -11.99 18.44 -12.63
CA THR A 202 -11.58 19.18 -13.84
C THR A 202 -10.56 18.40 -14.69
N ARG A 203 -9.70 17.59 -14.04
CA ARG A 203 -8.64 16.84 -14.72
C ARG A 203 -8.96 15.36 -14.87
N SER A 204 -10.20 14.95 -14.52
CA SER A 204 -10.57 13.52 -14.41
C SER A 204 -9.55 12.73 -13.57
N GLY A 205 -9.09 13.37 -12.50
CA GLY A 205 -8.05 12.85 -11.63
C GLY A 205 -8.54 11.70 -10.77
N LYS A 206 -7.62 11.05 -10.08
CA LYS A 206 -7.88 9.87 -9.25
C LYS A 206 -7.44 10.07 -7.80
N LEU A 207 -8.17 9.48 -6.86
CA LEU A 207 -7.87 9.50 -5.43
C LEU A 207 -7.35 8.13 -4.99
N LEU A 208 -6.14 8.10 -4.46
CA LEU A 208 -5.54 6.95 -3.81
C LEU A 208 -5.49 7.19 -2.30
N VAL A 209 -6.12 6.33 -1.54
CA VAL A 209 -6.12 6.38 -0.07
C VAL A 209 -5.44 5.14 0.48
N THR A 210 -4.45 5.32 1.34
CA THR A 210 -3.70 4.21 1.95
C THR A 210 -3.66 4.36 3.46
N PHE A 211 -4.12 3.36 4.22
CA PHE A 211 -3.99 3.36 5.66
C PHE A 211 -4.09 1.96 6.30
N THR A 212 -3.68 1.86 7.55
CA THR A 212 -4.00 0.75 8.44
C THR A 212 -5.02 1.27 9.46
N PRO A 213 -6.20 0.65 9.61
CA PRO A 213 -7.29 1.16 10.46
C PRO A 213 -7.03 0.92 11.97
N VAL A 214 -5.88 1.37 12.48
CA VAL A 214 -5.46 1.14 13.88
C VAL A 214 -6.43 1.72 14.91
N ASP A 215 -7.17 2.76 14.53
CA ASP A 215 -8.19 3.40 15.36
C ASP A 215 -9.60 2.76 15.18
N GLY A 216 -9.67 1.64 14.46
CA GLY A 216 -10.91 0.89 14.24
C GLY A 216 -11.89 1.60 13.30
N TYR A 217 -13.18 1.60 13.66
CA TYR A 217 -14.28 2.14 12.85
C TYR A 217 -14.42 3.65 12.98
N THR A 218 -13.48 4.41 12.46
CA THR A 218 -13.59 5.87 12.37
C THR A 218 -14.63 6.31 11.30
N PRO A 219 -15.07 7.59 11.29
CA PRO A 219 -15.96 8.11 10.24
C PRO A 219 -15.43 7.89 8.83
N THR A 220 -14.12 8.03 8.63
CA THR A 220 -13.46 7.80 7.33
C THR A 220 -13.53 6.32 6.93
N VAL A 221 -13.22 5.40 7.85
CA VAL A 221 -13.35 3.97 7.60
C VAL A 221 -14.78 3.60 7.24
N LYS A 222 -15.76 4.14 7.98
CA LYS A 222 -17.19 3.91 7.72
C LYS A 222 -17.63 4.41 6.34
N GLU A 223 -17.09 5.54 5.87
CA GLU A 223 -17.40 6.08 4.53
C GLU A 223 -17.10 5.08 3.41
N TYR A 224 -16.03 4.30 3.55
CA TYR A 224 -15.62 3.30 2.55
C TYR A 224 -16.27 1.94 2.76
N ILE A 225 -16.33 1.47 4.01
CA ILE A 225 -16.68 0.08 4.32
C ILE A 225 -18.18 -0.12 4.49
N ASN A 226 -18.93 0.89 4.95
CA ASN A 226 -20.37 0.75 5.12
C ASN A 226 -21.07 0.55 3.78
N GLY A 227 -21.71 -0.60 3.62
CA GLY A 227 -22.40 -0.97 2.39
C GLY A 227 -21.48 -1.42 1.26
N MET A 228 -20.20 -1.72 1.56
CA MET A 228 -19.31 -2.36 0.59
C MET A 228 -19.84 -3.75 0.19
N LYS A 229 -19.54 -4.14 -1.04
CA LYS A 229 -19.78 -5.49 -1.54
C LYS A 229 -18.45 -6.20 -1.72
N ILE A 230 -18.23 -7.27 -0.95
CA ILE A 230 -17.03 -8.12 -1.11
C ILE A 230 -17.13 -8.83 -2.46
N LEU A 231 -16.10 -8.70 -3.27
CA LEU A 231 -15.98 -9.32 -4.59
C LEU A 231 -15.04 -10.53 -4.56
N GLU A 232 -13.98 -10.46 -3.76
CA GLU A 232 -12.98 -11.50 -3.65
C GLU A 232 -12.48 -11.63 -2.21
N THR A 233 -12.18 -12.87 -1.81
CA THR A 233 -11.56 -13.21 -0.53
C THR A 233 -10.28 -13.98 -0.76
N LYS A 234 -9.31 -13.88 0.16
CA LYS A 234 -8.06 -14.68 0.12
C LYS A 234 -7.79 -15.34 1.46
N GLU A 235 -7.08 -16.46 1.41
CA GLU A 235 -6.62 -17.19 2.60
C GLU A 235 -5.86 -16.28 3.59
N SER A 236 -6.08 -16.51 4.86
CA SER A 236 -5.52 -15.74 5.96
C SER A 236 -4.70 -16.63 6.90
N PRO A 237 -3.49 -17.06 6.48
CA PRO A 237 -2.70 -18.08 7.17
C PRO A 237 -2.25 -17.68 8.59
N LEU A 238 -2.31 -16.40 8.93
CA LEU A 238 -1.95 -15.89 10.26
C LEU A 238 -3.12 -15.83 11.23
N LEU A 239 -4.35 -16.14 10.77
CA LEU A 239 -5.53 -16.20 11.63
C LEU A 239 -5.76 -17.65 12.10
N PRO A 240 -6.18 -17.83 13.36
CA PRO A 240 -6.66 -19.14 13.83
C PRO A 240 -7.87 -19.61 13.01
N ASP A 241 -7.94 -20.91 12.70
CA ASP A 241 -9.03 -21.54 11.92
C ASP A 241 -10.43 -21.33 12.55
N SER A 242 -10.48 -21.03 13.86
CA SER A 242 -11.73 -20.74 14.59
C SER A 242 -12.30 -19.34 14.31
N VAL A 243 -11.56 -18.49 13.59
CA VAL A 243 -11.96 -17.09 13.37
C VAL A 243 -12.70 -16.96 12.05
N ASN A 244 -13.99 -16.63 12.13
CA ASN A 244 -14.81 -16.33 10.96
C ASN A 244 -14.97 -14.82 10.76
N VAL A 245 -14.96 -14.38 9.52
CA VAL A 245 -15.26 -13.00 9.10
C VAL A 245 -16.57 -13.02 8.32
N PRO A 246 -17.58 -12.24 8.71
CA PRO A 246 -18.86 -12.22 8.01
C PRO A 246 -18.69 -11.93 6.51
N GLY A 247 -19.29 -12.76 5.66
CA GLY A 247 -19.19 -12.66 4.21
C GLY A 247 -17.95 -13.31 3.60
N CYS A 248 -17.12 -14.00 4.39
CA CYS A 248 -15.97 -14.75 3.93
C CYS A 248 -16.10 -16.24 4.31
N GLU A 249 -15.39 -17.10 3.58
CA GLU A 249 -15.18 -18.49 3.97
C GLU A 249 -14.32 -18.56 5.24
N ILE A 250 -14.39 -19.70 5.94
CA ILE A 250 -13.56 -19.94 7.13
C ILE A 250 -12.09 -19.89 6.71
N GLY A 251 -11.28 -19.17 7.47
CA GLY A 251 -9.85 -18.99 7.14
C GLY A 251 -9.56 -17.98 6.03
N HIS A 252 -10.57 -17.24 5.55
CA HIS A 252 -10.39 -16.19 4.54
C HIS A 252 -10.67 -14.80 5.10
N MET A 253 -10.05 -13.81 4.46
CA MET A 253 -10.28 -12.39 4.70
C MET A 253 -10.73 -11.69 3.42
N PRO A 254 -11.50 -10.58 3.49
CA PRO A 254 -11.78 -9.77 2.32
C PRO A 254 -10.49 -9.34 1.64
N TYR A 255 -10.47 -9.45 0.31
CA TYR A 255 -9.33 -9.04 -0.50
C TYR A 255 -9.67 -7.90 -1.46
N VAL A 256 -10.78 -8.01 -2.18
CA VAL A 256 -11.30 -6.96 -3.04
C VAL A 256 -12.75 -6.70 -2.71
N ALA A 257 -13.13 -5.43 -2.65
CA ALA A 257 -14.51 -5.03 -2.52
C ALA A 257 -14.84 -3.81 -3.39
N GLU A 258 -16.11 -3.67 -3.69
CA GLU A 258 -16.69 -2.49 -4.25
C GLU A 258 -17.17 -1.59 -3.11
N GLY A 259 -16.73 -0.33 -3.12
CA GLY A 259 -17.16 0.64 -2.12
C GLY A 259 -18.60 1.11 -2.38
N ARG A 260 -19.18 1.82 -1.42
CA ARG A 260 -20.54 2.37 -1.53
C ARG A 260 -20.73 3.26 -2.77
N LYS A 261 -19.70 3.99 -3.18
CA LYS A 261 -19.73 4.80 -4.40
C LYS A 261 -19.33 3.95 -5.59
N ALA A 262 -20.09 4.00 -6.66
CA ALA A 262 -19.94 3.15 -7.84
C ALA A 262 -18.54 3.17 -8.48
N SER A 263 -17.76 4.25 -8.30
CA SER A 263 -16.39 4.39 -8.81
C SER A 263 -15.31 4.15 -7.76
N SER A 264 -15.68 3.64 -6.57
CA SER A 264 -14.77 3.39 -5.46
C SER A 264 -14.49 1.90 -5.33
N LYS A 265 -13.23 1.52 -5.34
CA LYS A 265 -12.76 0.15 -5.11
C LYS A 265 -11.91 0.08 -3.86
N ILE A 266 -11.93 -1.08 -3.22
CA ILE A 266 -11.18 -1.35 -1.99
C ILE A 266 -10.36 -2.61 -2.21
N ILE A 267 -9.09 -2.58 -1.85
CA ILE A 267 -8.23 -3.76 -1.84
C ILE A 267 -7.48 -3.83 -0.51
N TRP A 268 -7.31 -5.03 0.02
CA TRP A 268 -6.57 -5.28 1.25
C TRP A 268 -5.19 -5.84 0.96
N PHE A 269 -4.14 -5.14 1.37
CA PHE A 269 -2.78 -5.66 1.34
C PHE A 269 -2.47 -6.37 2.65
N PHE A 270 -2.35 -7.69 2.61
CA PHE A 270 -1.98 -8.47 3.78
C PHE A 270 -0.48 -8.37 4.04
N THR A 271 -0.08 -8.32 5.31
CA THR A 271 1.35 -8.29 5.68
C THR A 271 2.11 -9.50 5.12
N SER A 272 1.44 -10.66 5.03
CA SER A 272 2.00 -11.88 4.46
C SER A 272 2.23 -11.85 2.94
N MET A 273 1.63 -10.89 2.22
CA MET A 273 1.84 -10.72 0.77
C MET A 273 3.12 -9.93 0.45
N ASN A 274 3.72 -9.30 1.43
CA ASN A 274 4.97 -8.57 1.23
C ASN A 274 6.16 -9.54 1.33
N PRO A 275 6.87 -9.82 0.22
CA PRO A 275 7.96 -10.81 0.18
C PRO A 275 9.19 -10.40 1.00
N TYR A 276 9.28 -9.14 1.42
CA TYR A 276 10.35 -8.65 2.29
C TYR A 276 10.10 -8.93 3.78
N ASN A 277 8.92 -9.46 4.14
CA ASN A 277 8.59 -9.83 5.50
C ASN A 277 8.82 -11.34 5.72
N PRO A 278 9.79 -11.76 6.54
CA PRO A 278 9.93 -13.17 6.88
C PRO A 278 8.70 -13.67 7.65
N ILE A 279 8.05 -14.72 7.15
CA ILE A 279 6.84 -15.29 7.78
C ILE A 279 7.12 -15.69 9.25
N THR A 280 8.25 -16.31 9.51
CA THR A 280 8.65 -16.70 10.87
C THR A 280 8.73 -15.54 11.85
N GLU A 281 9.14 -14.36 11.40
CA GLU A 281 9.16 -13.16 12.24
C GLU A 281 7.75 -12.58 12.44
N MET A 282 6.89 -12.67 11.42
CA MET A 282 5.49 -12.29 11.55
C MET A 282 4.76 -13.18 12.57
N GLU A 283 4.92 -14.50 12.46
CA GLU A 283 4.33 -15.46 13.40
C GLU A 283 4.81 -15.22 14.84
N LYS A 284 6.10 -14.95 15.04
CA LYS A 284 6.63 -14.58 16.36
C LYS A 284 6.01 -13.31 16.90
N THR A 285 5.87 -12.27 16.05
CA THR A 285 5.32 -10.98 16.44
C THR A 285 3.84 -11.09 16.81
N LEU A 286 3.10 -11.94 16.11
CA LEU A 286 1.67 -12.12 16.33
C LEU A 286 1.35 -13.15 17.41
N LYS A 287 2.35 -13.87 17.91
CA LYS A 287 2.18 -14.88 18.95
C LYS A 287 1.66 -14.25 20.25
N GLY A 288 0.48 -14.67 20.67
CA GLY A 288 -0.18 -14.13 21.87
C GLY A 288 -1.08 -12.93 21.61
N GLU A 289 -1.11 -12.39 20.38
CA GLU A 289 -2.05 -11.35 20.00
C GLU A 289 -3.48 -11.90 19.89
N THR A 290 -4.47 -11.06 20.17
CA THR A 290 -5.88 -11.43 19.97
C THR A 290 -6.22 -11.50 18.48
N SER A 291 -7.23 -12.29 18.10
CA SER A 291 -7.70 -12.36 16.72
C SER A 291 -8.13 -10.98 16.17
N ILE A 292 -8.61 -10.08 17.03
CA ILE A 292 -8.93 -8.69 16.66
C ILE A 292 -7.66 -7.95 16.25
N GLN A 293 -6.60 -8.05 17.03
CA GLN A 293 -5.32 -7.40 16.73
C GLN A 293 -4.65 -7.98 15.49
N ILE A 294 -4.74 -9.29 15.29
CA ILE A 294 -4.24 -9.96 14.07
C ILE A 294 -5.00 -9.45 12.84
N LYS A 295 -6.33 -9.42 12.85
CA LYS A 295 -7.14 -8.89 11.75
C LYS A 295 -6.77 -7.45 11.42
N LEU A 296 -6.57 -6.63 12.45
CA LEU A 296 -6.24 -5.22 12.27
C LEU A 296 -4.82 -5.02 11.74
N ARG A 297 -3.82 -5.63 12.39
CA ARG A 297 -2.40 -5.37 12.15
C ARG A 297 -1.79 -6.15 11.00
N ALA A 298 -2.25 -7.39 10.76
CA ALA A 298 -1.75 -8.24 9.69
C ALA A 298 -2.58 -8.15 8.40
N TYR A 299 -3.89 -7.90 8.52
CA TYR A 299 -4.80 -7.87 7.37
C TYR A 299 -5.38 -6.48 7.10
N GLY A 300 -5.24 -5.53 8.04
CA GLY A 300 -5.80 -4.19 7.91
C GLY A 300 -7.32 -4.17 7.92
N PHE A 301 -7.95 -5.16 8.54
CA PHE A 301 -9.41 -5.24 8.60
C PHE A 301 -9.93 -4.48 9.82
N ALA A 302 -10.67 -3.40 9.56
CA ALA A 302 -11.23 -2.56 10.60
C ALA A 302 -12.26 -3.31 11.47
N GLN A 303 -12.14 -3.17 12.78
CA GLN A 303 -13.08 -3.72 13.77
C GLN A 303 -13.42 -2.67 14.81
N ASN A 304 -14.55 -2.83 15.50
CA ASN A 304 -14.85 -2.05 16.68
C ASN A 304 -13.85 -2.41 17.78
N LEU A 305 -13.02 -1.44 18.16
CA LEU A 305 -12.03 -1.59 19.24
C LEU A 305 -12.66 -1.42 20.63
N THR A 306 -13.79 -0.70 20.70
CA THR A 306 -14.60 -0.66 21.94
C THR A 306 -15.13 -2.07 22.14
N GLY A 307 -14.52 -2.78 23.08
CA GLY A 307 -14.99 -4.10 23.48
C GLY A 307 -16.49 -4.03 23.70
N ASN A 308 -17.24 -4.88 23.00
CA ASN A 308 -18.62 -5.09 23.37
C ASN A 308 -18.58 -5.47 24.85
N GLN A 309 -19.30 -4.73 25.69
CA GLN A 309 -19.49 -5.08 27.11
C GLN A 309 -19.91 -6.55 27.23
N PHE A 310 -20.50 -7.07 26.14
CA PHE A 310 -20.88 -8.46 25.94
C PHE A 310 -20.36 -8.96 24.59
N PRO A 311 -19.09 -9.40 24.47
CA PRO A 311 -18.50 -9.80 23.17
C PRO A 311 -19.18 -11.02 22.53
N LYS A 312 -19.93 -11.78 23.29
CA LYS A 312 -20.76 -12.91 22.81
C LYS A 312 -22.23 -12.54 22.62
N PHE A 313 -22.61 -11.28 22.86
CA PHE A 313 -24.00 -10.86 22.71
C PHE A 313 -24.37 -10.82 21.23
N CYS A 314 -25.41 -11.51 20.84
CA CYS A 314 -25.96 -11.52 19.49
C CYS A 314 -27.49 -11.44 19.53
N HIS A 315 -28.13 -11.35 18.39
CA HIS A 315 -29.61 -11.24 18.31
C HIS A 315 -30.38 -12.37 19.02
N VAL A 316 -29.74 -13.52 19.22
CA VAL A 316 -30.35 -14.64 20.00
C VAL A 316 -30.51 -14.28 21.49
N HIS A 317 -29.79 -13.29 21.98
CA HIS A 317 -29.90 -12.82 23.37
C HIS A 317 -30.91 -11.67 23.54
N LEU A 318 -31.52 -11.21 22.43
CA LEU A 318 -32.65 -10.28 22.53
C LEU A 318 -33.90 -11.06 22.91
N LEU A 319 -34.47 -10.75 24.05
CA LEU A 319 -35.78 -11.24 24.39
C LEU A 319 -36.77 -10.65 23.37
N ALA A 320 -37.65 -11.51 22.83
CA ALA A 320 -38.77 -11.02 22.08
C ALA A 320 -39.64 -10.16 23.00
N PRO A 321 -40.19 -9.02 22.54
CA PRO A 321 -41.20 -8.36 23.35
C PRO A 321 -42.29 -9.38 23.66
N GLU A 322 -42.59 -9.57 24.94
CA GLU A 322 -43.76 -10.34 25.33
C GLU A 322 -44.99 -9.59 24.79
N ASP A 323 -45.81 -10.29 24.01
CA ASP A 323 -47.11 -9.82 23.53
C ASP A 323 -48.07 -9.53 24.69
#